data_8e21efb1371409df9758de8f741daaa7
#
_entry.id   8e21efb1371409df9758de8f741daaa7
#
_cell.length_a   1.000
_cell.length_b   1.000
_cell.length_c   1.000
_cell.angle_alpha   90.00
_cell.angle_beta   90.00
_cell.angle_gamma   90.00
#
_symmetry.space_group_name_H-M   'P 1'
#
loop_
_entity.id
_entity.type
_entity.pdbx_description
1 polymer ?
#
loop_
_entity_poly.entity_id
_entity_poly.type
_entity_poly.pdbx_seq_one_letter_code
_entity_poly.pdbx_strand_id
1 'polypeptide(L)'
;MNTLVIQSFRNQNIPPWIQRCLDSVRVWCEVQGYQRCFVGDEIFDLVPDWYMDKTGKGPVATDFARLVLIRETLNNQGFDQAIWLDADVYVLDPNMTLDCPGSCAFGQEVWVQQAKAGTGKLEARKNVHNAVCLFRRGCVVLPFLMETVLSIIRRANPDKIAPQMVGPKLLSALHSLHDFDLLPQVGAISPDVARDIIAGGGPALALLQKESVIPVQALNLCASLISSEMNNAEADQLIAGLPLLICH
;
A
#
# COMPACT_ATOMS: atom_id res chain seq x y z
N MET A 1 14.14 -14.96 11.62
CA MET A 1 14.34 -13.60 11.10
C MET A 1 13.47 -12.66 11.94
N ASN A 2 14.08 -11.63 12.54
CA ASN A 2 13.36 -10.68 13.40
C ASN A 2 12.69 -9.62 12.51
N THR A 3 11.35 -9.59 12.50
CA THR A 3 10.55 -8.74 11.59
C THR A 3 9.74 -7.73 12.36
N LEU A 4 9.80 -6.45 11.94
CA LEU A 4 8.91 -5.40 12.40
C LEU A 4 7.92 -5.03 11.29
N VAL A 5 6.64 -5.04 11.62
CA VAL A 5 5.55 -4.51 10.79
C VAL A 5 5.23 -3.09 11.26
N ILE A 6 5.23 -2.13 10.34
CA ILE A 6 5.03 -0.72 10.61
C ILE A 6 3.75 -0.26 9.92
N GLN A 7 2.87 0.38 10.68
CA GLN A 7 1.67 1.06 10.17
C GLN A 7 1.62 2.49 10.70
N SER A 8 1.00 3.39 9.95
CA SER A 8 0.77 4.77 10.40
C SER A 8 -0.61 5.27 10.01
N PHE A 9 -1.24 5.96 10.95
CA PHE A 9 -2.46 6.72 10.74
C PHE A 9 -2.56 7.78 11.84
N ARG A 10 -3.46 8.76 11.67
CA ARG A 10 -3.75 9.74 12.73
C ARG A 10 -4.15 9.06 14.04
N ASN A 11 -3.79 9.65 15.19
CA ASN A 11 -4.08 9.07 16.51
C ASN A 11 -5.52 9.25 16.96
N GLN A 12 -6.29 10.18 16.35
CA GLN A 12 -7.63 10.53 16.78
C GLN A 12 -8.64 10.36 15.64
N ASN A 13 -9.89 10.06 16.02
CA ASN A 13 -10.99 9.93 15.06
C ASN A 13 -10.70 8.94 13.92
N ILE A 14 -10.15 7.78 14.28
CA ILE A 14 -9.90 6.69 13.32
C ILE A 14 -11.26 6.16 12.84
N PRO A 15 -11.55 6.17 11.52
CA PRO A 15 -12.79 5.60 11.01
C PRO A 15 -12.92 4.10 11.38
N PRO A 16 -14.12 3.59 11.66
CA PRO A 16 -14.32 2.19 12.07
C PRO A 16 -13.77 1.19 11.05
N TRP A 17 -13.90 1.46 9.75
CA TRP A 17 -13.37 0.61 8.70
C TRP A 17 -11.83 0.59 8.65
N ILE A 18 -11.16 1.72 8.92
CA ILE A 18 -9.69 1.76 9.08
C ILE A 18 -9.29 0.94 10.31
N GLN A 19 -10.02 1.06 11.43
CA GLN A 19 -9.74 0.24 12.61
C GLN A 19 -9.79 -1.25 12.30
N ARG A 20 -10.76 -1.69 11.48
CA ARG A 20 -10.83 -3.09 11.01
C ARG A 20 -9.61 -3.49 10.19
N CYS A 21 -9.11 -2.61 9.31
CA CYS A 21 -7.87 -2.86 8.58
C CYS A 21 -6.68 -3.03 9.54
N LEU A 22 -6.51 -2.10 10.48
CA LEU A 22 -5.46 -2.16 11.50
C LEU A 22 -5.55 -3.44 12.36
N ASP A 23 -6.77 -3.86 12.72
CA ASP A 23 -7.00 -5.08 13.49
C ASP A 23 -6.67 -6.34 12.68
N SER A 24 -6.98 -6.38 11.37
CA SER A 24 -6.62 -7.50 10.51
C SER A 24 -5.10 -7.69 10.41
N VAL A 25 -4.35 -6.59 10.31
CA VAL A 25 -2.87 -6.62 10.33
C VAL A 25 -2.34 -7.04 11.69
N ARG A 26 -2.98 -6.61 12.80
CA ARG A 26 -2.61 -7.07 14.15
C ARG A 26 -2.74 -8.59 14.28
N VAL A 27 -3.87 -9.14 13.86
CA VAL A 27 -4.11 -10.61 13.87
C VAL A 27 -3.07 -11.33 13.01
N TRP A 28 -2.78 -10.82 11.83
CA TRP A 28 -1.75 -11.37 10.96
C TRP A 28 -0.36 -11.37 11.63
N CYS A 29 0.03 -10.27 12.28
CA CYS A 29 1.29 -10.19 13.00
C CYS A 29 1.37 -11.22 14.13
N GLU A 30 0.28 -11.42 14.88
CA GLU A 30 0.20 -12.42 15.96
C GLU A 30 0.39 -13.84 15.42
N VAL A 31 -0.27 -14.19 14.31
CA VAL A 31 -0.14 -15.51 13.67
C VAL A 31 1.27 -15.74 13.13
N GLN A 32 1.89 -14.71 12.53
CA GLN A 32 3.22 -14.82 11.94
C GLN A 32 4.36 -14.67 12.99
N GLY A 33 4.04 -14.29 14.23
CA GLY A 33 5.05 -13.99 15.25
C GLY A 33 5.85 -12.71 14.97
N TYR A 34 5.29 -11.76 14.23
CA TYR A 34 5.93 -10.47 13.92
C TYR A 34 5.68 -9.45 15.03
N GLN A 35 6.68 -8.60 15.27
CA GLN A 35 6.46 -7.40 16.07
C GLN A 35 5.72 -6.34 15.25
N ARG A 36 4.91 -5.52 15.91
CA ARG A 36 4.15 -4.46 15.26
C ARG A 36 4.40 -3.13 15.94
N CYS A 37 4.59 -2.09 15.12
CA CYS A 37 4.69 -0.70 15.53
C CYS A 37 3.59 0.12 14.82
N PHE A 38 2.89 0.95 15.58
CA PHE A 38 1.96 1.94 15.05
C PHE A 38 2.51 3.33 15.34
N VAL A 39 2.56 4.19 14.32
CA VAL A 39 3.08 5.55 14.39
C VAL A 39 1.95 6.51 14.01
N GLY A 40 1.73 7.52 14.81
CA GLY A 40 0.73 8.55 14.58
C GLY A 40 1.21 9.69 13.68
N ASP A 41 0.68 10.88 13.93
CA ASP A 41 1.05 12.09 13.17
C ASP A 41 2.52 12.50 13.33
N GLU A 42 3.21 11.98 14.35
CA GLU A 42 4.64 12.14 14.57
C GLU A 42 5.51 11.57 13.43
N ILE A 43 4.93 10.77 12.55
CA ILE A 43 5.62 10.31 11.33
C ILE A 43 6.12 11.49 10.48
N PHE A 44 5.42 12.62 10.52
CA PHE A 44 5.79 13.80 9.74
C PHE A 44 7.02 14.53 10.29
N ASP A 45 7.40 14.30 11.54
CA ASP A 45 8.62 14.86 12.15
C ASP A 45 9.90 14.26 11.53
N LEU A 46 9.77 13.15 10.79
CA LEU A 46 10.86 12.51 10.06
C LEU A 46 11.14 13.15 8.69
N VAL A 47 10.27 14.06 8.26
CA VAL A 47 10.35 14.68 6.93
C VAL A 47 11.06 16.03 7.06
N PRO A 48 12.07 16.33 6.22
CA PRO A 48 12.76 17.61 6.29
C PRO A 48 11.81 18.80 6.06
N ASP A 49 12.02 19.92 6.77
CA ASP A 49 11.16 21.11 6.71
C ASP A 49 10.92 21.58 5.26
N TRP A 50 12.01 21.72 4.47
CA TRP A 50 11.90 22.13 3.07
C TRP A 50 11.04 21.21 2.20
N TYR A 51 10.99 19.92 2.56
CA TYR A 51 10.17 18.93 1.87
C TYR A 51 8.70 19.12 2.26
N MET A 52 8.44 19.28 3.57
CA MET A 52 7.11 19.58 4.10
C MET A 52 6.54 20.89 3.55
N ASP A 53 7.38 21.94 3.41
CA ASP A 53 6.99 23.22 2.81
C ASP A 53 6.47 23.06 1.37
N LYS A 54 7.01 22.08 0.62
CA LYS A 54 6.60 21.80 -0.74
C LYS A 54 5.40 20.86 -0.89
N THR A 55 5.26 19.89 0.01
CA THR A 55 4.30 18.80 -0.17
C THR A 55 3.11 18.88 0.77
N GLY A 56 3.26 19.58 1.89
CA GLY A 56 2.31 19.53 3.00
C GLY A 56 2.26 18.15 3.65
N LYS A 57 1.39 18.03 4.67
CA LYS A 57 1.05 16.74 5.27
C LYS A 57 0.13 15.97 4.33
N GLY A 58 0.60 14.86 3.78
CA GLY A 58 -0.17 14.07 2.83
C GLY A 58 0.60 12.86 2.27
N PRO A 59 0.08 12.22 1.22
CA PRO A 59 0.64 10.96 0.70
C PRO A 59 2.12 11.07 0.33
N VAL A 60 2.54 12.16 -0.30
CA VAL A 60 3.94 12.35 -0.74
C VAL A 60 4.90 12.46 0.45
N ALA A 61 4.48 13.15 1.53
CA ALA A 61 5.27 13.21 2.78
C ALA A 61 5.33 11.85 3.47
N THR A 62 4.19 11.14 3.53
CA THR A 62 4.13 9.77 4.08
C THR A 62 4.99 8.80 3.27
N ASP A 63 5.02 8.91 1.94
CA ASP A 63 5.86 8.08 1.08
C ASP A 63 7.36 8.21 1.39
N PHE A 64 7.82 9.41 1.75
CA PHE A 64 9.20 9.60 2.19
C PHE A 64 9.40 9.14 3.65
N ALA A 65 8.52 9.52 4.55
CA ALA A 65 8.62 9.21 5.97
C ALA A 65 8.66 7.69 6.23
N ARG A 66 7.87 6.89 5.48
CA ARG A 66 7.92 5.42 5.58
C ARG A 66 9.30 4.84 5.27
N LEU A 67 10.00 5.40 4.27
CA LEU A 67 11.37 4.96 3.94
C LEU A 67 12.35 5.31 5.06
N VAL A 68 12.19 6.46 5.70
CA VAL A 68 13.00 6.85 6.88
C VAL A 68 12.77 5.87 8.02
N LEU A 69 11.51 5.58 8.38
CA LEU A 69 11.17 4.63 9.44
C LEU A 69 11.73 3.23 9.17
N ILE A 70 11.58 2.74 7.94
CA ILE A 70 12.13 1.45 7.52
C ILE A 70 13.65 1.43 7.69
N ARG A 71 14.35 2.49 7.25
CA ARG A 71 15.81 2.61 7.41
C ARG A 71 16.23 2.59 8.88
N GLU A 72 15.54 3.35 9.73
CA GLU A 72 15.84 3.41 11.17
C GLU A 72 15.60 2.06 11.84
N THR A 73 14.52 1.38 11.50
CA THR A 73 14.21 0.03 11.98
C THR A 73 15.33 -0.96 11.66
N LEU A 74 15.80 -0.97 10.41
CA LEU A 74 16.81 -1.90 9.95
C LEU A 74 18.21 -1.58 10.48
N ASN A 75 18.57 -0.30 10.62
CA ASN A 75 19.92 0.11 10.99
C ASN A 75 20.10 0.25 12.50
N ASN A 76 19.10 0.75 13.22
CA ASN A 76 19.25 1.21 14.60
C ASN A 76 18.51 0.34 15.62
N GLN A 77 17.48 -0.42 15.22
CA GLN A 77 16.63 -1.19 16.15
C GLN A 77 16.88 -2.71 16.12
N GLY A 78 17.81 -3.17 15.29
CA GLY A 78 18.23 -4.56 15.28
C GLY A 78 17.32 -5.55 14.57
N PHE A 79 16.33 -5.07 13.78
CA PHE A 79 15.48 -5.94 12.97
C PHE A 79 16.20 -6.38 11.69
N ASP A 80 15.92 -7.60 11.24
CA ASP A 80 16.44 -8.15 10.00
C ASP A 80 15.59 -7.75 8.81
N GLN A 81 14.29 -7.52 9.05
CA GLN A 81 13.29 -7.18 8.07
C GLN A 81 12.31 -6.14 8.62
N ALA A 82 11.94 -5.19 7.79
CA ALA A 82 10.88 -4.23 8.05
C ALA A 82 9.82 -4.35 6.95
N ILE A 83 8.55 -4.42 7.35
CA ILE A 83 7.40 -4.48 6.44
C ILE A 83 6.52 -3.27 6.76
N TRP A 84 6.25 -2.45 5.75
CA TRP A 84 5.27 -1.38 5.84
C TRP A 84 3.94 -1.87 5.27
N LEU A 85 2.84 -1.58 5.98
CA LEU A 85 1.49 -1.67 5.45
C LEU A 85 0.76 -0.36 5.70
N ASP A 86 0.14 0.22 4.66
CA ASP A 86 -0.75 1.36 4.83
C ASP A 86 -1.92 1.00 5.75
N ALA A 87 -2.46 1.99 6.47
CA ALA A 87 -3.52 1.76 7.46
C ALA A 87 -4.82 1.22 6.86
N ASP A 88 -5.02 1.41 5.56
CA ASP A 88 -6.16 0.95 4.77
C ASP A 88 -5.91 -0.40 4.05
N VAL A 89 -4.84 -1.09 4.41
CA VAL A 89 -4.61 -2.47 3.97
C VAL A 89 -5.38 -3.42 4.89
N TYR A 90 -6.24 -4.25 4.28
CA TYR A 90 -6.95 -5.33 4.96
C TYR A 90 -6.31 -6.68 4.63
N VAL A 91 -5.88 -7.42 5.64
CA VAL A 91 -5.35 -8.78 5.49
C VAL A 91 -6.52 -9.77 5.52
N LEU A 92 -6.72 -10.48 4.42
CA LEU A 92 -7.78 -11.46 4.22
C LEU A 92 -7.38 -12.83 4.80
N ASP A 93 -6.12 -13.21 4.60
CA ASP A 93 -5.58 -14.49 5.09
C ASP A 93 -4.50 -14.22 6.16
N PRO A 94 -4.78 -14.49 7.44
CA PRO A 94 -3.80 -14.31 8.50
C PRO A 94 -2.59 -15.26 8.39
N ASN A 95 -2.65 -16.30 7.55
CA ASN A 95 -1.52 -17.17 7.26
C ASN A 95 -0.67 -16.68 6.09
N MET A 96 -1.02 -15.55 5.47
CA MET A 96 -0.24 -14.95 4.39
C MET A 96 1.23 -14.81 4.79
N THR A 97 2.13 -15.27 3.93
CA THR A 97 3.56 -15.05 4.08
C THR A 97 4.04 -14.02 3.07
N LEU A 98 4.81 -13.04 3.54
CA LEU A 98 5.50 -12.08 2.66
C LEU A 98 6.97 -12.44 2.64
N ASP A 99 7.40 -13.01 1.53
CA ASP A 99 8.81 -13.34 1.28
C ASP A 99 9.24 -12.85 -0.09
N CYS A 100 10.52 -12.58 -0.23
CA CYS A 100 11.12 -12.19 -1.48
C CYS A 100 12.53 -12.80 -1.60
N PRO A 101 12.95 -13.29 -2.77
CA PRO A 101 14.31 -13.74 -3.01
C PRO A 101 15.36 -12.65 -2.81
N GLY A 102 15.01 -11.42 -3.18
CA GLY A 102 15.87 -10.24 -3.06
C GLY A 102 15.85 -9.57 -1.69
N SER A 103 16.29 -8.34 -1.67
CA SER A 103 16.38 -7.53 -0.44
C SER A 103 15.23 -6.55 -0.25
N CYS A 104 14.34 -6.40 -1.23
CA CYS A 104 13.10 -5.63 -1.12
C CYS A 104 12.03 -6.15 -2.08
N ALA A 105 10.77 -5.95 -1.68
CA ALA A 105 9.59 -6.27 -2.48
C ALA A 105 8.49 -5.23 -2.29
N PHE A 106 7.66 -5.06 -3.32
CA PHE A 106 6.54 -4.13 -3.32
C PHE A 106 5.25 -4.82 -3.76
N GLY A 107 4.11 -4.31 -3.33
CA GLY A 107 2.81 -4.83 -3.76
C GLY A 107 2.60 -4.68 -5.27
N GLN A 108 1.90 -5.65 -5.86
CA GLN A 108 1.48 -5.61 -7.25
C GLN A 108 -0.04 -5.48 -7.32
N GLU A 109 -0.53 -4.37 -7.86
CA GLU A 109 -1.97 -4.21 -8.09
C GLU A 109 -2.38 -4.67 -9.48
N VAL A 110 -3.57 -5.24 -9.56
CA VAL A 110 -4.33 -5.42 -10.80
C VAL A 110 -5.46 -4.38 -10.76
N TRP A 111 -5.22 -3.21 -11.37
CA TRP A 111 -6.17 -2.11 -11.38
C TRP A 111 -7.17 -2.28 -12.50
N VAL A 112 -8.42 -2.58 -12.15
CA VAL A 112 -9.52 -2.73 -13.11
C VAL A 112 -10.27 -1.41 -13.24
N GLN A 113 -10.43 -0.93 -14.47
CA GLN A 113 -11.12 0.32 -14.77
C GLN A 113 -11.83 0.24 -16.12
N GLN A 114 -12.70 1.21 -16.39
CA GLN A 114 -13.26 1.39 -17.73
C GLN A 114 -12.12 1.70 -18.73
N ALA A 115 -12.05 0.93 -19.81
CA ALA A 115 -11.28 1.32 -20.99
C ALA A 115 -11.82 2.65 -21.52
N LYS A 116 -11.04 3.38 -22.32
CA LYS A 116 -11.42 4.75 -22.81
C LYS A 116 -12.91 5.02 -22.84
N ALA A 117 -13.33 6.17 -22.31
CA ALA A 117 -14.70 6.59 -22.12
C ALA A 117 -15.62 6.19 -23.29
N GLY A 118 -16.75 5.56 -22.99
CA GLY A 118 -17.81 5.22 -23.93
C GLY A 118 -17.75 3.83 -24.57
N THR A 119 -16.75 2.99 -24.28
CA THR A 119 -16.70 1.64 -24.86
C THR A 119 -17.44 0.56 -24.05
N GLY A 120 -17.76 0.85 -22.78
CA GLY A 120 -18.34 -0.14 -21.86
C GLY A 120 -17.43 -1.34 -21.56
N LYS A 121 -16.19 -1.34 -22.06
CA LYS A 121 -15.21 -2.39 -21.84
C LYS A 121 -14.36 -2.09 -20.61
N LEU A 122 -14.14 -3.10 -19.78
CA LEU A 122 -13.17 -3.07 -18.68
C LEU A 122 -11.78 -3.43 -19.19
N GLU A 123 -10.77 -2.81 -18.62
CA GLU A 123 -9.37 -3.17 -18.80
C GLU A 123 -8.72 -3.36 -17.43
N ALA A 124 -7.72 -4.25 -17.36
CA ALA A 124 -6.89 -4.45 -16.19
C ALA A 124 -5.48 -3.96 -16.49
N ARG A 125 -4.90 -3.20 -15.55
CA ARG A 125 -3.52 -2.72 -15.62
C ARG A 125 -2.75 -3.25 -14.41
N LYS A 126 -1.56 -3.78 -14.64
CA LYS A 126 -0.67 -4.22 -13.57
C LYS A 126 0.32 -3.11 -13.26
N ASN A 127 0.30 -2.64 -12.03
CA ASN A 127 1.19 -1.58 -11.53
C ASN A 127 1.86 -2.02 -10.24
N VAL A 128 2.96 -1.35 -9.90
CA VAL A 128 3.59 -1.48 -8.59
C VAL A 128 3.02 -0.44 -7.65
N HIS A 129 2.71 -0.84 -6.41
CA HIS A 129 2.28 0.09 -5.36
C HIS A 129 3.12 -0.08 -4.08
N ASN A 130 3.13 0.94 -3.25
CA ASN A 130 3.88 0.97 -2.00
C ASN A 130 3.00 0.92 -0.74
N ALA A 131 1.72 0.60 -0.91
CA ALA A 131 0.84 0.38 0.25
C ALA A 131 1.30 -0.81 1.11
N VAL A 132 1.99 -1.78 0.49
CA VAL A 132 2.78 -2.80 1.18
C VAL A 132 4.16 -2.83 0.56
N CYS A 133 5.18 -2.71 1.40
CA CYS A 133 6.56 -2.90 0.98
C CYS A 133 7.39 -3.59 2.07
N LEU A 134 8.33 -4.40 1.63
CA LEU A 134 9.21 -5.19 2.47
C LEU A 134 10.66 -4.81 2.16
N PHE A 135 11.47 -4.62 3.20
CA PHE A 135 12.90 -4.38 3.06
C PHE A 135 13.67 -5.22 4.06
N ARG A 136 14.80 -5.75 3.63
CA ARG A 136 15.76 -6.47 4.48
C ARG A 136 16.95 -5.59 4.82
N ARG A 137 17.60 -5.90 5.92
CA ARG A 137 18.83 -5.24 6.34
C ARG A 137 19.89 -5.33 5.23
N GLY A 138 20.56 -4.22 4.96
CA GLY A 138 21.57 -4.12 3.91
C GLY A 138 21.01 -3.92 2.50
N CYS A 139 19.69 -3.70 2.35
CA CYS A 139 19.09 -3.39 1.05
C CYS A 139 19.64 -2.09 0.47
N VAL A 140 20.32 -2.17 -0.67
CA VAL A 140 20.91 -1.01 -1.37
C VAL A 140 19.87 -0.16 -2.10
N VAL A 141 18.69 -0.74 -2.37
CA VAL A 141 17.59 -0.03 -3.04
C VAL A 141 16.98 1.03 -2.13
N LEU A 142 16.95 0.80 -0.81
CA LEU A 142 16.34 1.73 0.15
C LEU A 142 17.00 3.12 0.15
N PRO A 143 18.33 3.27 0.37
CA PRO A 143 18.97 4.58 0.28
C PRO A 143 18.87 5.20 -1.11
N PHE A 144 18.93 4.41 -2.19
CA PHE A 144 18.72 4.90 -3.54
C PHE A 144 17.32 5.50 -3.73
N LEU A 145 16.25 4.83 -3.25
CA LEU A 145 14.89 5.37 -3.30
C LEU A 145 14.77 6.67 -2.52
N MET A 146 15.34 6.73 -1.32
CA MET A 146 15.30 7.94 -0.49
C MET A 146 15.92 9.15 -1.19
N GLU A 147 17.13 8.99 -1.75
CA GLU A 147 17.81 10.06 -2.49
C GLU A 147 17.06 10.44 -3.77
N THR A 148 16.48 9.46 -4.46
CA THR A 148 15.67 9.69 -5.66
C THR A 148 14.43 10.51 -5.33
N VAL A 149 13.69 10.16 -4.27
CA VAL A 149 12.51 10.91 -3.81
C VAL A 149 12.87 12.34 -3.43
N LEU A 150 13.93 12.53 -2.63
CA LEU A 150 14.42 13.87 -2.27
C LEU A 150 14.79 14.69 -3.51
N SER A 151 15.47 14.09 -4.48
CA SER A 151 15.88 14.75 -5.73
C SER A 151 14.69 15.14 -6.59
N ILE A 152 13.68 14.29 -6.70
CA ILE A 152 12.44 14.58 -7.44
C ILE A 152 11.72 15.78 -6.82
N ILE A 153 11.46 15.75 -5.50
CA ILE A 153 10.72 16.81 -4.82
C ILE A 153 11.52 18.12 -4.79
N ARG A 154 12.84 18.08 -4.65
CA ARG A 154 13.67 19.29 -4.73
C ARG A 154 13.48 20.06 -6.03
N ARG A 155 13.32 19.34 -7.15
CA ARG A 155 13.15 19.91 -8.51
C ARG A 155 11.69 20.15 -8.89
N ALA A 156 10.73 19.54 -8.20
CA ALA A 156 9.32 19.67 -8.53
C ALA A 156 8.79 21.09 -8.26
N ASN A 157 7.87 21.54 -9.13
CA ASN A 157 7.03 22.68 -8.82
C ASN A 157 5.97 22.24 -7.80
N PRO A 158 5.81 22.92 -6.64
CA PRO A 158 4.83 22.56 -5.63
C PRO A 158 3.41 22.36 -6.17
N ASP A 159 2.96 23.25 -7.07
CA ASP A 159 1.62 23.20 -7.67
C ASP A 159 1.37 21.99 -8.59
N LYS A 160 2.42 21.24 -8.91
CA LYS A 160 2.38 20.09 -9.83
C LYS A 160 2.76 18.75 -9.15
N ILE A 161 2.90 18.73 -7.84
CA ILE A 161 3.22 17.51 -7.10
C ILE A 161 1.95 16.66 -6.99
N ALA A 162 1.91 15.58 -7.78
CA ALA A 162 0.81 14.62 -7.72
C ALA A 162 0.98 13.64 -6.55
N PRO A 163 -0.12 13.22 -5.87
CA PRO A 163 -0.04 12.31 -4.72
C PRO A 163 0.71 11.00 -4.96
N GLN A 164 0.71 10.50 -6.20
CA GLN A 164 1.37 9.24 -6.57
C GLN A 164 2.78 9.42 -7.14
N MET A 165 3.32 10.64 -7.14
CA MET A 165 4.54 11.00 -7.88
C MET A 165 5.76 10.19 -7.42
N VAL A 166 5.96 10.04 -6.12
CA VAL A 166 7.14 9.39 -5.51
C VAL A 166 6.84 8.01 -4.95
N GLY A 167 5.58 7.57 -4.99
CA GLY A 167 5.12 6.22 -4.67
C GLY A 167 4.91 5.39 -5.94
N PRO A 168 3.66 5.01 -6.26
CA PRO A 168 3.36 4.05 -7.34
C PRO A 168 3.93 4.40 -8.71
N LYS A 169 3.93 5.68 -9.10
CA LYS A 169 4.48 6.10 -10.41
C LYS A 169 5.99 5.93 -10.50
N LEU A 170 6.71 6.33 -9.43
CA LEU A 170 8.16 6.14 -9.38
C LEU A 170 8.51 4.66 -9.36
N LEU A 171 7.84 3.86 -8.53
CA LEU A 171 8.11 2.43 -8.42
C LEU A 171 7.82 1.68 -9.71
N SER A 172 6.71 1.96 -10.39
CA SER A 172 6.40 1.34 -11.68
C SER A 172 7.43 1.70 -12.77
N ALA A 173 7.92 2.95 -12.77
CA ALA A 173 8.99 3.36 -13.69
C ALA A 173 10.32 2.67 -13.35
N LEU A 174 10.68 2.55 -12.08
CA LEU A 174 11.90 1.90 -11.63
C LEU A 174 11.86 0.38 -11.88
N HIS A 175 10.71 -0.27 -11.69
CA HIS A 175 10.56 -1.70 -11.97
C HIS A 175 10.83 -2.04 -13.45
N SER A 176 10.53 -1.11 -14.35
CA SER A 176 10.86 -1.26 -15.77
C SER A 176 12.37 -1.18 -16.07
N LEU A 177 13.17 -0.65 -15.13
CA LEU A 177 14.62 -0.47 -15.28
C LEU A 177 15.44 -1.41 -14.40
N HIS A 178 14.89 -1.80 -13.26
CA HIS A 178 15.53 -2.62 -12.25
C HIS A 178 14.52 -3.59 -11.64
N ASP A 179 14.78 -4.86 -11.82
CA ASP A 179 13.90 -5.95 -11.38
C ASP A 179 14.04 -6.13 -9.85
N PHE A 180 13.13 -5.56 -9.09
CA PHE A 180 12.92 -5.85 -7.68
C PHE A 180 11.70 -6.76 -7.52
N ASP A 181 11.62 -7.49 -6.42
CA ASP A 181 10.56 -8.47 -6.21
C ASP A 181 9.18 -7.81 -6.10
N LEU A 182 8.16 -8.51 -6.58
CA LEU A 182 6.76 -8.13 -6.44
C LEU A 182 6.02 -9.09 -5.52
N LEU A 183 5.01 -8.57 -4.83
CA LEU A 183 4.11 -9.29 -3.95
C LEU A 183 2.72 -9.39 -4.63
N PRO A 184 2.51 -10.36 -5.52
CA PRO A 184 1.27 -10.46 -6.31
C PRO A 184 0.06 -10.87 -5.44
N GLN A 185 0.27 -11.40 -4.22
CA GLN A 185 -0.78 -11.68 -3.23
C GLN A 185 -1.32 -10.42 -2.53
N VAL A 186 -0.67 -9.26 -2.75
CA VAL A 186 -1.08 -8.00 -2.14
C VAL A 186 -1.57 -7.04 -3.22
N GLY A 187 -2.88 -6.91 -3.32
CA GLY A 187 -3.53 -6.07 -4.34
C GLY A 187 -3.95 -4.70 -3.83
N ALA A 188 -4.60 -3.95 -4.72
CA ALA A 188 -5.33 -2.74 -4.40
C ALA A 188 -6.69 -2.75 -5.09
N ILE A 189 -7.69 -2.12 -4.47
CA ILE A 189 -9.05 -2.12 -4.98
C ILE A 189 -9.31 -0.88 -5.83
N SER A 190 -9.91 -1.07 -7.01
CA SER A 190 -10.44 0.02 -7.82
C SER A 190 -11.92 0.30 -7.49
N PRO A 191 -12.46 1.48 -7.84
CA PRO A 191 -13.87 1.80 -7.61
C PRO A 191 -14.82 0.79 -8.24
N ASP A 192 -14.51 0.33 -9.46
CA ASP A 192 -15.35 -0.64 -10.17
C ASP A 192 -15.40 -1.99 -9.43
N VAL A 193 -14.25 -2.47 -8.94
CA VAL A 193 -14.17 -3.72 -8.16
C VAL A 193 -14.86 -3.56 -6.80
N ALA A 194 -14.69 -2.41 -6.14
CA ALA A 194 -15.35 -2.15 -4.86
C ALA A 194 -16.88 -2.20 -4.99
N ARG A 195 -17.43 -1.59 -6.04
CA ARG A 195 -18.88 -1.65 -6.34
C ARG A 195 -19.37 -3.09 -6.59
N ASP A 196 -18.61 -3.88 -7.34
CA ASP A 196 -18.94 -5.28 -7.59
C ASP A 196 -18.93 -6.12 -6.31
N ILE A 197 -17.95 -5.91 -5.43
CA ILE A 197 -17.89 -6.60 -4.14
C ILE A 197 -19.12 -6.26 -3.27
N ILE A 198 -19.48 -4.98 -3.16
CA ILE A 198 -20.67 -4.54 -2.42
C ILE A 198 -21.96 -5.13 -3.02
N ALA A 199 -22.03 -5.25 -4.34
CA ALA A 199 -23.16 -5.86 -5.05
C ALA A 199 -23.21 -7.40 -4.97
N GLY A 200 -22.19 -8.05 -4.39
CA GLY A 200 -22.11 -9.51 -4.29
C GLY A 200 -21.54 -10.20 -5.53
N GLY A 201 -20.93 -9.46 -6.46
CA GLY A 201 -20.29 -9.95 -7.67
C GLY A 201 -20.45 -8.99 -8.85
N GLY A 202 -19.64 -9.21 -9.90
CA GLY A 202 -19.72 -8.41 -11.10
C GLY A 202 -18.52 -8.57 -12.04
N PRO A 203 -18.56 -7.90 -13.21
CA PRO A 203 -17.56 -8.10 -14.26
C PRO A 203 -16.16 -7.53 -13.88
N ALA A 204 -16.08 -6.48 -13.05
CA ALA A 204 -14.82 -5.92 -12.61
C ALA A 204 -14.13 -6.83 -11.61
N LEU A 205 -14.89 -7.41 -10.66
CA LEU A 205 -14.41 -8.43 -9.73
C LEU A 205 -13.93 -9.67 -10.49
N ALA A 206 -14.73 -10.18 -11.44
CA ALA A 206 -14.36 -11.34 -12.26
C ALA A 206 -13.07 -11.08 -13.07
N LEU A 207 -12.89 -9.86 -13.60
CA LEU A 207 -11.69 -9.49 -14.33
C LEU A 207 -10.47 -9.40 -13.40
N LEU A 208 -10.61 -8.81 -12.20
CA LEU A 208 -9.56 -8.81 -11.18
C LEU A 208 -9.07 -10.22 -10.88
N GLN A 209 -10.01 -11.13 -10.60
CA GLN A 209 -9.73 -12.52 -10.27
C GLN A 209 -8.99 -13.23 -11.41
N LYS A 210 -9.47 -13.05 -12.65
CA LYS A 210 -8.86 -13.64 -13.85
C LYS A 210 -7.43 -13.17 -14.10
N GLU A 211 -7.15 -11.89 -13.86
CA GLU A 211 -5.85 -11.26 -14.16
C GLU A 211 -4.86 -11.37 -12.99
N SER A 212 -5.32 -11.72 -11.80
CA SER A 212 -4.47 -11.99 -10.63
C SER A 212 -3.68 -13.29 -10.85
N VAL A 213 -2.36 -13.23 -10.64
CA VAL A 213 -1.46 -14.38 -10.83
C VAL A 213 -1.70 -15.44 -9.76
N ILE A 214 -2.02 -15.01 -8.56
CA ILE A 214 -2.35 -15.85 -7.40
C ILE A 214 -3.52 -15.20 -6.65
N PRO A 215 -4.25 -15.95 -5.80
CA PRO A 215 -5.30 -15.38 -4.98
C PRO A 215 -4.81 -14.21 -4.13
N VAL A 216 -5.60 -13.15 -4.07
CA VAL A 216 -5.30 -11.99 -3.23
C VAL A 216 -5.47 -12.35 -1.76
N GLN A 217 -4.44 -12.15 -0.95
CA GLN A 217 -4.41 -12.44 0.48
C GLN A 217 -4.42 -11.18 1.35
N ALA A 218 -4.07 -10.03 0.77
CA ALA A 218 -4.24 -8.72 1.39
C ALA A 218 -4.59 -7.68 0.32
N LEU A 219 -5.34 -6.65 0.72
CA LEU A 219 -5.87 -5.66 -0.22
C LEU A 219 -5.80 -4.25 0.36
N ASN A 220 -5.18 -3.33 -0.36
CA ASN A 220 -5.31 -1.90 -0.08
C ASN A 220 -6.69 -1.42 -0.52
N LEU A 221 -7.48 -0.89 0.41
CA LEU A 221 -8.85 -0.41 0.17
C LEU A 221 -8.88 1.02 -0.39
N CYS A 222 -7.73 1.65 -0.57
CA CYS A 222 -7.58 2.99 -1.14
C CYS A 222 -8.42 4.05 -0.40
N ALA A 223 -8.01 4.43 0.81
CA ALA A 223 -8.72 5.37 1.67
C ALA A 223 -9.13 6.70 1.01
N SER A 224 -8.31 7.21 0.09
CA SER A 224 -8.64 8.40 -0.69
C SER A 224 -9.86 8.19 -1.57
N LEU A 225 -10.02 6.99 -2.13
CA LEU A 225 -11.14 6.59 -2.95
C LEU A 225 -12.41 6.42 -2.10
N ILE A 226 -12.31 5.66 -1.00
CA ILE A 226 -13.44 5.47 -0.08
C ILE A 226 -13.92 6.82 0.44
N SER A 227 -13.03 7.71 0.84
CA SER A 227 -13.39 9.03 1.37
C SER A 227 -14.08 9.95 0.34
N SER A 228 -13.84 9.75 -0.95
CA SER A 228 -14.41 10.58 -2.02
C SER A 228 -15.69 10.01 -2.64
N GLU A 229 -15.86 8.69 -2.62
CA GLU A 229 -16.92 8.00 -3.37
C GLU A 229 -17.84 7.14 -2.49
N MET A 230 -17.48 6.89 -1.22
CA MET A 230 -18.21 5.99 -0.33
C MET A 230 -18.46 6.62 1.03
N ASN A 231 -19.55 6.22 1.68
CA ASN A 231 -19.79 6.50 3.09
C ASN A 231 -19.30 5.32 3.99
N ASN A 232 -19.35 5.52 5.31
CA ASN A 232 -18.87 4.49 6.25
C ASN A 232 -19.67 3.17 6.14
N ALA A 233 -20.96 3.21 5.83
CA ALA A 233 -21.78 2.01 5.69
C ALA A 233 -21.38 1.19 4.45
N GLU A 234 -21.06 1.86 3.35
CA GLU A 234 -20.55 1.21 2.12
C GLU A 234 -19.16 0.64 2.34
N ALA A 235 -18.30 1.34 3.11
CA ALA A 235 -17.00 0.79 3.50
C ALA A 235 -17.13 -0.47 4.37
N ASP A 236 -18.12 -0.51 5.27
CA ASP A 236 -18.42 -1.70 6.06
C ASP A 236 -18.95 -2.84 5.20
N GLN A 237 -19.82 -2.55 4.22
CA GLN A 237 -20.31 -3.55 3.25
C GLN A 237 -19.18 -4.08 2.36
N LEU A 238 -18.28 -3.20 1.93
CA LEU A 238 -17.08 -3.59 1.18
C LEU A 238 -16.26 -4.61 1.97
N ILE A 239 -15.90 -4.29 3.23
CA ILE A 239 -15.12 -5.21 4.07
C ILE A 239 -15.87 -6.54 4.29
N ALA A 240 -17.18 -6.50 4.48
CA ALA A 240 -17.98 -7.73 4.64
C ALA A 240 -17.99 -8.59 3.37
N GLY A 241 -17.89 -7.98 2.20
CA GLY A 241 -17.85 -8.65 0.90
C GLY A 241 -16.47 -9.16 0.46
N LEU A 242 -15.38 -8.75 1.12
CA LEU A 242 -14.02 -9.15 0.74
C LEU A 242 -13.77 -10.67 0.65
N PRO A 243 -14.46 -11.54 1.43
CA PRO A 243 -14.33 -12.99 1.26
C PRO A 243 -14.65 -13.50 -0.14
N LEU A 244 -15.41 -12.75 -0.95
CA LEU A 244 -15.64 -13.08 -2.38
C LEU A 244 -14.33 -13.16 -3.20
N LEU A 245 -13.25 -12.52 -2.74
CA LEU A 245 -11.94 -12.58 -3.39
C LEU A 245 -11.21 -13.91 -3.16
N ILE A 246 -11.56 -14.65 -2.11
CA ILE A 246 -10.88 -15.90 -1.70
C ILE A 246 -11.61 -17.13 -2.25
N CYS A 247 -12.90 -17.00 -2.58
CA CYS A 247 -13.73 -18.10 -3.09
C CYS A 247 -13.40 -18.40 -4.56
N HIS A 248 -12.46 -19.30 -4.80
CA HIS A 248 -12.18 -19.94 -6.10
C HIS A 248 -11.88 -21.42 -5.96
#